data_3667e3e5791bd633f205336cde2804a2
#
_entry.id   3667e3e5791bd633f205336cde2804a2
#
_cell.length_a   1.000
_cell.length_b   1.000
_cell.length_c   1.000
_cell.angle_alpha   90.00
_cell.angle_beta   90.00
_cell.angle_gamma   90.00
#
_symmetry.space_group_name_H-M   'P 1'
#
loop_
_entity.id
_entity.type
_entity.pdbx_description
1 polymer ?
#
loop_
_entity_poly.entity_id
_entity_poly.type
_entity_poly.pdbx_seq_one_letter_code
_entity_poly.pdbx_strand_id
1 'polypeptide(L)'
;MQFKVSNVNKKRNLSAQIALVRNETPSDENYGLLDYSGHYTYSTRSTDSKQEQNLSPSLRLFGNFNIGKNQTLEFTAKGSYTQNDYTRQYTENENNSLSDVKEDLYSFNFSANYNIKLQHQNSFGIDIRHYHNITSSTYAGDYSSWQHLWTGESMFMLNYSQRFGKHFTMILRPGLSWMNYKLHTEDVRRYCSLKTSSRFSYQFNKKQQLALTADAGVNQPDISYMNNVDQTVDFLQIKRGNPFLDDMQLYNISLLYNGVFGKLNVVGGPGYSIYTHNVSPIYYLE
;
A
#
# COMPACT_ATOMS: atom_id res chain seq x y z
N MET A 1 -12.78 18.98 0.91
CA MET A 1 -12.78 19.98 2.01
C MET A 1 -11.80 19.54 3.10
N GLN A 2 -11.00 20.47 3.64
CA GLN A 2 -10.01 20.13 4.68
C GLN A 2 -9.98 21.24 5.73
N PHE A 3 -9.92 20.84 6.99
CA PHE A 3 -9.78 21.75 8.13
C PHE A 3 -8.62 21.26 9.01
N LYS A 4 -7.72 22.17 9.39
CA LYS A 4 -6.55 21.86 10.25
C LYS A 4 -6.42 22.88 11.35
N VAL A 5 -6.24 22.40 12.58
CA VAL A 5 -5.87 23.19 13.75
C VAL A 5 -4.50 22.75 14.23
N SER A 6 -3.65 23.70 14.61
CA SER A 6 -2.32 23.38 15.13
C SER A 6 -1.94 24.31 16.29
N ASN A 7 -1.20 23.74 17.25
CA ASN A 7 -0.57 24.45 18.36
C ASN A 7 0.93 24.14 18.35
N VAL A 8 1.73 25.14 18.09
CA VAL A 8 3.18 24.99 17.93
C VAL A 8 3.92 25.88 18.91
N ASN A 9 4.85 25.29 19.66
CA ASN A 9 5.80 26.02 20.48
C ASN A 9 7.19 25.33 20.44
N LYS A 10 8.19 25.88 21.17
CA LYS A 10 9.56 25.35 21.19
C LYS A 10 9.66 23.89 21.69
N LYS A 11 8.71 23.41 22.47
CA LYS A 11 8.74 22.08 23.09
C LYS A 11 7.81 21.08 22.41
N ARG A 12 6.75 21.55 21.74
CA ARG A 12 5.74 20.68 21.14
C ARG A 12 5.14 21.27 19.87
N ASN A 13 4.75 20.39 18.98
CA ASN A 13 3.90 20.68 17.83
C ASN A 13 2.74 19.69 17.85
N LEU A 14 1.53 20.18 18.01
CA LEU A 14 0.31 19.37 17.98
C LEU A 14 -0.56 19.85 16.84
N SER A 15 -1.13 18.93 16.06
CA SER A 15 -2.14 19.29 15.08
C SER A 15 -3.23 18.23 14.96
N ALA A 16 -4.44 18.70 14.69
CA ALA A 16 -5.57 17.88 14.30
C ALA A 16 -6.05 18.34 12.93
N GLN A 17 -6.37 17.39 12.06
CA GLN A 17 -6.83 17.64 10.71
C GLN A 17 -8.04 16.75 10.43
N ILE A 18 -9.10 17.36 9.94
CA ILE A 18 -10.27 16.65 9.39
C ILE A 18 -10.27 16.92 7.90
N ALA A 19 -10.46 15.89 7.09
CA ALA A 19 -10.60 16.02 5.65
C ALA A 19 -11.80 15.19 5.16
N LEU A 20 -12.48 15.73 4.16
CA LEU A 20 -13.54 15.08 3.41
C LEU A 20 -13.18 15.15 1.94
N VAL A 21 -13.04 14.02 1.30
CA VAL A 21 -12.83 13.89 -0.13
C VAL A 21 -14.05 13.21 -0.73
N ARG A 22 -14.57 13.79 -1.81
CA ARG A 22 -15.59 13.18 -2.65
C ARG A 22 -15.12 13.27 -4.08
N ASN A 23 -15.03 12.15 -4.74
CA ASN A 23 -14.76 12.03 -6.16
C ASN A 23 -15.95 11.34 -6.81
N GLU A 24 -16.27 11.76 -8.02
CA GLU A 24 -17.35 11.18 -8.80
C GLU A 24 -16.90 11.19 -10.27
N THR A 25 -16.93 10.04 -10.88
CA THR A 25 -16.77 9.87 -12.32
C THR A 25 -18.16 9.61 -12.88
N PRO A 26 -18.77 10.59 -13.56
CA PRO A 26 -20.19 10.51 -13.91
C PRO A 26 -20.47 9.37 -14.89
N SER A 27 -19.64 9.18 -15.88
CA SER A 27 -19.76 8.09 -16.86
C SER A 27 -18.48 8.04 -17.67
N ASP A 28 -17.92 6.84 -17.81
CA ASP A 28 -16.83 6.54 -18.74
C ASP A 28 -17.35 5.46 -19.69
N GLU A 29 -17.51 5.79 -20.98
CA GLU A 29 -18.06 4.90 -21.98
C GLU A 29 -16.99 4.54 -23.00
N ASN A 30 -16.73 3.24 -23.14
CA ASN A 30 -15.82 2.70 -24.11
C ASN A 30 -16.59 1.87 -25.15
N TYR A 31 -16.29 2.09 -26.42
CA TYR A 31 -16.88 1.34 -27.53
C TYR A 31 -15.78 0.48 -28.16
N GLY A 32 -16.07 -0.78 -28.38
CA GLY A 32 -15.15 -1.74 -28.95
C GLY A 32 -15.73 -2.49 -30.14
N LEU A 33 -14.85 -2.92 -31.04
CA LEU A 33 -15.12 -3.97 -32.01
C LEU A 33 -14.28 -5.17 -31.60
N LEU A 34 -14.92 -6.28 -31.33
CA LEU A 34 -14.28 -7.51 -30.92
C LEU A 34 -14.31 -8.51 -32.08
N ASP A 35 -13.14 -9.01 -32.45
CA ASP A 35 -12.99 -10.01 -33.47
C ASP A 35 -12.64 -11.36 -32.83
N TYR A 36 -13.57 -12.29 -32.87
CA TYR A 36 -13.38 -13.64 -32.38
C TYR A 36 -12.88 -14.53 -33.54
N SER A 37 -11.70 -15.15 -33.35
CA SER A 37 -11.10 -16.08 -34.30
C SER A 37 -10.96 -17.45 -33.66
N GLY A 38 -11.56 -18.47 -34.26
CA GLY A 38 -11.53 -19.85 -33.80
C GLY A 38 -12.13 -20.76 -34.84
N HIS A 39 -12.98 -21.71 -34.42
CA HIS A 39 -13.74 -22.58 -35.35
C HIS A 39 -14.71 -21.78 -36.24
N TYR A 40 -15.18 -20.64 -35.71
CA TYR A 40 -15.93 -19.62 -36.43
C TYR A 40 -15.30 -18.26 -36.14
N THR A 41 -15.17 -17.43 -37.18
CA THR A 41 -14.70 -16.05 -37.06
C THR A 41 -15.90 -15.14 -37.19
N TYR A 42 -16.11 -14.29 -36.20
CA TYR A 42 -17.16 -13.27 -36.21
C TYR A 42 -16.70 -12.01 -35.48
N SER A 43 -17.29 -10.88 -35.85
CA SER A 43 -17.04 -9.59 -35.21
C SER A 43 -18.29 -9.12 -34.49
N THR A 44 -18.12 -8.56 -33.31
CA THR A 44 -19.21 -8.03 -32.50
C THR A 44 -18.86 -6.64 -31.95
N ARG A 45 -19.87 -5.86 -31.68
CA ARG A 45 -19.71 -4.54 -31.05
C ARG A 45 -19.95 -4.68 -29.55
N SER A 46 -19.08 -4.05 -28.77
CA SER A 46 -19.23 -3.94 -27.32
C SER A 46 -19.32 -2.48 -26.86
N THR A 47 -20.05 -2.29 -25.79
CA THR A 47 -20.08 -1.04 -25.02
C THR A 47 -19.78 -1.35 -23.58
N ASP A 48 -18.82 -0.66 -22.99
CA ASP A 48 -18.46 -0.74 -21.57
C ASP A 48 -18.68 0.62 -20.93
N SER A 49 -19.70 0.74 -20.10
CA SER A 49 -20.03 1.96 -19.37
C SER A 49 -19.70 1.77 -17.89
N LYS A 50 -18.98 2.73 -17.32
CA LYS A 50 -18.46 2.69 -15.97
C LYS A 50 -18.80 3.98 -15.23
N GLN A 51 -19.34 3.84 -14.03
CA GLN A 51 -19.58 4.94 -13.11
C GLN A 51 -18.97 4.63 -11.76
N GLU A 52 -18.28 5.59 -11.18
CA GLU A 52 -17.63 5.45 -9.89
C GLU A 52 -17.89 6.66 -8.99
N GLN A 53 -18.22 6.39 -7.73
CA GLN A 53 -18.40 7.41 -6.71
C GLN A 53 -17.60 7.03 -5.47
N ASN A 54 -16.83 7.99 -4.94
CA ASN A 54 -16.01 7.78 -3.74
C ASN A 54 -16.28 8.88 -2.73
N LEU A 55 -16.49 8.50 -1.47
CA LEU A 55 -16.60 9.38 -0.32
C LEU A 55 -15.61 8.96 0.75
N SER A 56 -14.70 9.86 1.16
CA SER A 56 -13.63 9.52 2.11
C SER A 56 -13.43 10.60 3.18
N PRO A 57 -14.16 10.55 4.30
CA PRO A 57 -13.83 11.31 5.49
C PRO A 57 -12.62 10.74 6.22
N SER A 58 -11.80 11.61 6.78
CA SER A 58 -10.64 11.22 7.58
C SER A 58 -10.33 12.20 8.70
N LEU A 59 -9.81 11.66 9.81
CA LEU A 59 -9.27 12.40 10.95
C LEU A 59 -7.81 12.03 11.12
N ARG A 60 -6.93 13.01 11.23
CA ARG A 60 -5.51 12.82 11.55
C ARG A 60 -5.13 13.66 12.76
N LEU A 61 -4.50 13.02 13.72
CA LEU A 61 -3.86 13.62 14.87
C LEU A 61 -2.36 13.47 14.73
N PHE A 62 -1.64 14.54 14.98
CA PHE A 62 -0.17 14.54 14.95
C PHE A 62 0.36 15.23 16.18
N GLY A 63 1.39 14.67 16.79
CA GLY A 63 2.13 15.26 17.90
C GLY A 63 3.63 15.03 17.74
N ASN A 64 4.39 16.10 17.98
CA ASN A 64 5.84 16.05 18.08
C ASN A 64 6.27 16.77 19.36
N PHE A 65 7.06 16.12 20.18
CA PHE A 65 7.51 16.61 21.48
C PHE A 65 9.03 16.56 21.57
N ASN A 66 9.63 17.67 21.94
CA ASN A 66 11.01 17.73 22.41
C ASN A 66 11.02 17.43 23.91
N ILE A 67 11.30 16.17 24.29
CA ILE A 67 11.28 15.72 25.70
C ILE A 67 12.52 16.21 26.44
N GLY A 68 13.62 16.38 25.73
CA GLY A 68 14.90 16.86 26.24
C GLY A 68 15.72 17.56 25.19
N LYS A 69 16.98 17.91 25.49
CA LYS A 69 17.85 18.58 24.52
C LYS A 69 18.11 17.73 23.26
N ASN A 70 18.11 16.40 23.42
CA ASN A 70 18.49 15.45 22.35
C ASN A 70 17.42 14.37 22.10
N GLN A 71 16.23 14.52 22.65
CA GLN A 71 15.18 13.49 22.60
C GLN A 71 13.91 14.05 21.99
N THR A 72 13.35 13.31 21.02
CA THR A 72 12.11 13.64 20.38
C THR A 72 11.17 12.45 20.42
N LEU A 73 9.89 12.72 20.64
CA LEU A 73 8.81 11.76 20.49
C LEU A 73 7.82 12.32 19.48
N GLU A 74 7.57 11.57 18.44
CA GLU A 74 6.58 11.89 17.43
C GLU A 74 5.52 10.79 17.40
N PHE A 75 4.24 11.19 17.29
CA PHE A 75 3.17 10.24 17.01
C PHE A 75 2.21 10.78 15.95
N THR A 76 1.64 9.86 15.21
CA THR A 76 0.53 10.12 14.29
C THR A 76 -0.54 9.07 14.53
N ALA A 77 -1.80 9.50 14.62
CA ALA A 77 -2.96 8.64 14.55
C ALA A 77 -3.86 9.13 13.42
N LYS A 78 -4.27 8.24 12.53
CA LYS A 78 -5.18 8.54 11.42
C LYS A 78 -6.28 7.50 11.39
N GLY A 79 -7.53 7.97 11.43
CA GLY A 79 -8.71 7.17 11.13
C GLY A 79 -9.33 7.66 9.83
N SER A 80 -9.80 6.76 8.97
CA SER A 80 -10.55 7.09 7.78
C SER A 80 -11.61 6.03 7.51
N TYR A 81 -12.71 6.49 6.94
CA TYR A 81 -13.71 5.66 6.32
C TYR A 81 -13.71 6.00 4.82
N THR A 82 -13.84 5.02 3.97
CA THR A 82 -13.98 5.22 2.53
C THR A 82 -15.13 4.35 2.05
N GLN A 83 -16.07 4.97 1.37
CA GLN A 83 -17.14 4.32 0.65
C GLN A 83 -16.85 4.45 -0.83
N ASN A 84 -16.80 3.32 -1.53
CA ASN A 84 -16.71 3.25 -2.98
C ASN A 84 -17.97 2.59 -3.53
N ASP A 85 -18.67 3.30 -4.38
CA ASP A 85 -19.79 2.76 -5.16
C ASP A 85 -19.35 2.71 -6.63
N TYR A 86 -19.43 1.54 -7.23
CA TYR A 86 -18.98 1.27 -8.58
C TYR A 86 -20.04 0.51 -9.33
N THR A 87 -20.50 1.05 -10.44
CA THR A 87 -21.42 0.39 -11.35
C THR A 87 -20.79 0.26 -12.72
N ARG A 88 -20.81 -0.93 -13.29
CA ARG A 88 -20.35 -1.22 -14.64
C ARG A 88 -21.46 -1.93 -15.41
N GLN A 89 -21.74 -1.44 -16.60
CA GLN A 89 -22.63 -2.08 -17.56
C GLN A 89 -21.81 -2.43 -18.80
N TYR A 90 -21.74 -3.71 -19.09
CA TYR A 90 -21.10 -4.23 -20.30
C TYR A 90 -22.17 -4.82 -21.22
N THR A 91 -22.18 -4.38 -22.46
CA THR A 91 -23.11 -4.86 -23.49
C THR A 91 -22.33 -5.36 -24.69
N GLU A 92 -22.67 -6.55 -25.15
CA GLU A 92 -22.11 -7.12 -26.37
C GLU A 92 -23.26 -7.68 -27.20
N ASN A 93 -23.46 -7.13 -28.41
CA ASN A 93 -24.68 -7.35 -29.20
C ASN A 93 -25.95 -7.02 -28.40
N GLU A 94 -26.80 -8.05 -28.17
CA GLU A 94 -28.03 -7.95 -27.39
C GLU A 94 -27.87 -8.41 -25.95
N ASN A 95 -26.70 -8.95 -25.58
CA ASN A 95 -26.42 -9.41 -24.23
C ASN A 95 -25.92 -8.25 -23.36
N ASN A 96 -26.40 -8.20 -22.13
CA ASN A 96 -26.06 -7.16 -21.16
C ASN A 96 -25.66 -7.79 -19.83
N SER A 97 -24.51 -7.39 -19.29
CA SER A 97 -24.06 -7.74 -17.96
C SER A 97 -23.94 -6.49 -17.10
N LEU A 98 -24.50 -6.53 -15.91
CA LEU A 98 -24.47 -5.45 -14.93
C LEU A 98 -23.69 -5.90 -13.70
N SER A 99 -22.74 -5.08 -13.28
CA SER A 99 -22.01 -5.21 -12.04
C SER A 99 -22.22 -3.98 -11.16
N ASP A 100 -22.73 -4.17 -9.97
CA ASP A 100 -22.83 -3.13 -8.94
C ASP A 100 -21.99 -3.58 -7.73
N VAL A 101 -20.96 -2.79 -7.40
CA VAL A 101 -20.02 -3.08 -6.31
C VAL A 101 -20.06 -1.95 -5.32
N LYS A 102 -20.30 -2.27 -4.06
CA LYS A 102 -20.21 -1.34 -2.94
C LYS A 102 -19.14 -1.79 -1.99
N GLU A 103 -18.18 -0.91 -1.73
CA GLU A 103 -17.09 -1.18 -0.80
C GLU A 103 -17.06 -0.17 0.32
N ASP A 104 -17.00 -0.66 1.53
CA ASP A 104 -16.78 0.10 2.74
C ASP A 104 -15.41 -0.25 3.31
N LEU A 105 -14.52 0.73 3.45
CA LEU A 105 -13.20 0.56 4.04
C LEU A 105 -13.05 1.45 5.28
N TYR A 106 -12.87 0.84 6.43
CA TYR A 106 -12.44 1.48 7.67
C TYR A 106 -10.95 1.26 7.85
N SER A 107 -10.21 2.35 8.00
CA SER A 107 -8.75 2.31 8.20
C SER A 107 -8.37 3.05 9.48
N PHE A 108 -7.54 2.42 10.29
CA PHE A 108 -6.89 3.04 11.42
C PHE A 108 -5.38 2.83 11.31
N ASN A 109 -4.62 3.93 11.36
CA ASN A 109 -3.17 3.91 11.31
C ASN A 109 -2.62 4.67 12.52
N PHE A 110 -1.76 4.02 13.27
CA PHE A 110 -1.03 4.62 14.38
C PHE A 110 0.46 4.46 14.16
N SER A 111 1.23 5.50 14.44
CA SER A 111 2.69 5.42 14.50
C SER A 111 3.22 6.24 15.67
N ALA A 112 4.24 5.72 16.34
CA ALA A 112 5.00 6.43 17.36
C ALA A 112 6.49 6.22 17.09
N ASN A 113 7.24 7.31 17.05
CA ASN A 113 8.68 7.30 16.85
C ASN A 113 9.35 8.04 18.00
N TYR A 114 10.18 7.34 18.75
CA TYR A 114 11.07 7.94 19.73
C TYR A 114 12.48 7.96 19.16
N ASN A 115 13.17 9.10 19.27
CA ASN A 115 14.53 9.25 18.80
C ASN A 115 15.40 9.99 19.83
N ILE A 116 16.57 9.46 20.07
CA ILE A 116 17.60 10.07 20.91
C ILE A 116 18.88 10.29 20.10
N LYS A 117 19.37 11.52 20.09
CA LYS A 117 20.71 11.87 19.56
C LYS A 117 21.75 11.62 20.62
N LEU A 118 22.68 10.74 20.31
CA LEU A 118 23.80 10.39 21.18
C LEU A 118 25.04 11.22 20.81
N GLN A 119 26.13 11.02 21.54
CA GLN A 119 27.42 11.63 21.19
C GLN A 119 27.98 11.06 19.86
N HIS A 120 28.95 11.74 19.27
CA HIS A 120 29.66 11.32 18.06
C HIS A 120 28.76 11.11 16.82
N GLN A 121 27.73 11.92 16.66
CA GLN A 121 26.80 11.87 15.51
C GLN A 121 26.01 10.55 15.39
N ASN A 122 25.76 9.90 16.52
CA ASN A 122 24.94 8.72 16.59
C ASN A 122 23.51 9.08 16.94
N SER A 123 22.56 8.28 16.50
CA SER A 123 21.19 8.32 16.98
C SER A 123 20.65 6.91 17.15
N PHE A 124 19.80 6.76 18.14
CA PHE A 124 19.03 5.55 18.37
C PHE A 124 17.55 5.92 18.47
N GLY A 125 16.71 5.08 17.92
CA GLY A 125 15.27 5.30 17.98
C GLY A 125 14.49 3.99 18.02
N ILE A 126 13.21 4.13 18.38
CA ILE A 126 12.22 3.07 18.37
C ILE A 126 11.05 3.56 17.53
N ASP A 127 10.62 2.76 16.57
CA ASP A 127 9.47 3.03 15.72
C ASP A 127 8.43 1.93 15.95
N ILE A 128 7.24 2.32 16.38
CA ILE A 128 6.09 1.43 16.58
C ILE A 128 5.02 1.87 15.61
N ARG A 129 4.47 0.94 14.83
CA ARG A 129 3.37 1.19 13.91
C ARG A 129 2.29 0.15 14.07
N HIS A 130 1.06 0.57 13.91
CA HIS A 130 -0.10 -0.32 13.85
C HIS A 130 -1.02 0.14 12.72
N TYR A 131 -1.37 -0.80 11.85
CA TYR A 131 -2.35 -0.62 10.79
C TYR A 131 -3.50 -1.59 11.04
N HIS A 132 -4.70 -1.09 10.90
CA HIS A 132 -5.91 -1.88 11.03
C HIS A 132 -6.90 -1.47 9.95
N ASN A 133 -7.30 -2.43 9.11
CA ASN A 133 -8.26 -2.19 8.05
C ASN A 133 -9.40 -3.21 8.14
N ILE A 134 -10.60 -2.73 7.90
CA ILE A 134 -11.80 -3.55 7.75
C ILE A 134 -12.41 -3.18 6.40
N THR A 135 -12.46 -4.12 5.49
CA THR A 135 -13.04 -3.95 4.17
C THR A 135 -14.28 -4.83 4.05
N SER A 136 -15.41 -4.24 3.70
CA SER A 136 -16.61 -4.96 3.31
C SER A 136 -16.88 -4.66 1.84
N SER A 137 -17.09 -5.68 1.03
CA SER A 137 -17.42 -5.54 -0.39
C SER A 137 -18.68 -6.35 -0.68
N THR A 138 -19.68 -5.68 -1.23
CA THR A 138 -20.91 -6.30 -1.71
C THR A 138 -20.92 -6.21 -3.22
N TYR A 139 -21.03 -7.32 -3.90
CA TYR A 139 -21.19 -7.43 -5.33
C TYR A 139 -22.62 -7.87 -5.66
N ALA A 140 -23.28 -7.15 -6.53
CA ALA A 140 -24.58 -7.49 -7.09
C ALA A 140 -24.49 -7.36 -8.63
N GLY A 141 -24.85 -8.43 -9.33
CA GLY A 141 -24.76 -8.54 -10.79
C GLY A 141 -25.32 -9.89 -11.21
N ASP A 142 -24.65 -10.56 -12.13
CA ASP A 142 -25.01 -11.91 -12.56
C ASP A 142 -24.96 -12.91 -11.39
N TYR A 143 -24.07 -12.63 -10.43
CA TYR A 143 -23.99 -13.32 -9.14
C TYR A 143 -24.05 -12.28 -8.02
N SER A 144 -24.51 -12.67 -6.85
CA SER A 144 -24.44 -11.84 -5.66
C SER A 144 -23.43 -12.41 -4.68
N SER A 145 -22.57 -11.56 -4.13
CA SER A 145 -21.64 -11.95 -3.10
C SER A 145 -21.40 -10.84 -2.09
N TRP A 146 -21.03 -11.26 -0.90
CA TRP A 146 -20.57 -10.37 0.14
C TRP A 146 -19.28 -10.92 0.73
N GLN A 147 -18.27 -10.06 0.82
CA GLN A 147 -16.99 -10.37 1.40
C GLN A 147 -16.65 -9.39 2.50
N HIS A 148 -15.98 -9.87 3.52
CA HIS A 148 -15.52 -9.05 4.63
C HIS A 148 -14.09 -9.48 5.00
N LEU A 149 -13.16 -8.55 4.89
CA LEU A 149 -11.75 -8.75 5.22
C LEU A 149 -11.36 -7.85 6.39
N TRP A 150 -10.87 -8.45 7.42
CA TRP A 150 -10.23 -7.79 8.54
C TRP A 150 -8.72 -8.01 8.46
N THR A 151 -7.93 -6.94 8.47
CA THR A 151 -6.47 -6.99 8.45
C THR A 151 -5.89 -6.13 9.55
N GLY A 152 -4.82 -6.61 10.18
CA GLY A 152 -4.06 -5.86 11.17
C GLY A 152 -2.58 -6.17 11.05
N GLU A 153 -1.74 -5.14 11.10
CA GLU A 153 -0.29 -5.27 11.15
C GLU A 153 0.26 -4.40 12.28
N SER A 154 1.03 -5.02 13.18
CA SER A 154 1.77 -4.31 14.22
C SER A 154 3.25 -4.48 13.97
N MET A 155 3.98 -3.38 13.86
CA MET A 155 5.42 -3.37 13.62
C MET A 155 6.16 -2.74 14.78
N PHE A 156 7.28 -3.34 15.13
CA PHE A 156 8.26 -2.78 16.05
C PHE A 156 9.62 -2.77 15.37
N MET A 157 10.22 -1.59 15.24
CA MET A 157 11.49 -1.40 14.57
C MET A 157 12.45 -0.62 15.45
N LEU A 158 13.70 -1.05 15.51
CA LEU A 158 14.80 -0.27 16.08
C LEU A 158 15.43 0.54 14.96
N ASN A 159 15.79 1.78 15.25
CA ASN A 159 16.50 2.64 14.31
C ASN A 159 17.85 2.98 14.93
N TYR A 160 18.92 2.60 14.26
CA TYR A 160 20.27 3.01 14.63
C TYR A 160 20.93 3.72 13.47
N SER A 161 21.41 4.91 13.70
CA SER A 161 22.18 5.68 12.70
C SER A 161 23.51 6.11 13.28
N GLN A 162 24.57 5.87 12.53
CA GLN A 162 25.92 6.28 12.88
C GLN A 162 26.64 6.89 11.69
N ARG A 163 27.31 8.00 11.94
CA ARG A 163 28.22 8.59 10.99
C ARG A 163 29.66 8.37 11.45
N PHE A 164 30.46 7.74 10.58
CA PHE A 164 31.89 7.51 10.80
C PHE A 164 32.68 8.55 10.02
N GLY A 165 33.26 9.48 10.74
CA GLY A 165 33.99 10.60 10.15
C GLY A 165 33.09 11.45 9.23
N LYS A 166 33.65 11.89 8.10
CA LYS A 166 33.00 12.79 7.13
C LYS A 166 32.33 12.03 5.97
N HIS A 167 32.66 10.77 5.78
CA HIS A 167 32.37 10.06 4.53
C HIS A 167 31.37 8.91 4.65
N PHE A 168 31.39 8.19 5.75
CA PHE A 168 30.56 6.98 5.86
C PHE A 168 29.40 7.16 6.83
N THR A 169 28.19 6.80 6.38
CA THR A 169 26.98 6.77 7.21
C THR A 169 26.32 5.39 7.12
N MET A 170 25.99 4.85 8.27
CA MET A 170 25.27 3.59 8.42
C MET A 170 23.91 3.85 9.08
N ILE A 171 22.85 3.30 8.52
CA ILE A 171 21.51 3.30 9.08
C ILE A 171 21.03 1.85 9.10
N LEU A 172 20.70 1.35 10.29
CA LEU A 172 20.16 0.01 10.49
C LEU A 172 18.76 0.13 11.08
N ARG A 173 17.80 -0.60 10.51
CA ARG A 173 16.41 -0.64 10.96
C ARG A 173 15.90 -2.07 11.03
N PRO A 174 16.43 -2.91 11.94
CA PRO A 174 15.86 -4.23 12.18
C PRO A 174 14.52 -4.10 12.90
N GLY A 175 13.58 -4.96 12.54
CA GLY A 175 12.26 -4.97 13.15
C GLY A 175 11.52 -6.27 12.92
N LEU A 176 10.38 -6.38 13.57
CA LEU A 176 9.43 -7.47 13.46
C LEU A 176 8.07 -6.91 13.10
N SER A 177 7.34 -7.65 12.28
CA SER A 177 5.97 -7.39 11.93
C SER A 177 5.10 -8.58 12.34
N TRP A 178 4.03 -8.29 13.08
CA TRP A 178 2.96 -9.24 13.38
C TRP A 178 1.74 -8.86 12.56
N MET A 179 1.36 -9.77 11.68
CA MET A 179 0.23 -9.60 10.77
C MET A 179 -0.88 -10.55 11.16
N ASN A 180 -2.12 -10.05 11.15
CA ASN A 180 -3.32 -10.85 11.34
C ASN A 180 -4.29 -10.51 10.22
N TYR A 181 -4.92 -11.51 9.67
CA TYR A 181 -6.07 -11.26 8.79
C TYR A 181 -7.12 -12.35 8.91
N LYS A 182 -8.34 -11.97 8.62
CA LYS A 182 -9.49 -12.85 8.58
C LYS A 182 -10.38 -12.47 7.41
N LEU A 183 -10.49 -13.36 6.45
CA LEU A 183 -11.53 -13.30 5.42
C LEU A 183 -12.83 -13.88 6.00
N HIS A 184 -14.00 -13.37 5.59
CA HIS A 184 -15.29 -13.92 5.99
C HIS A 184 -15.35 -15.42 5.67
N THR A 185 -15.87 -16.21 6.59
CA THR A 185 -15.92 -17.68 6.54
C THR A 185 -14.61 -18.42 6.82
N GLU A 186 -13.44 -17.74 6.81
CA GLU A 186 -12.16 -18.37 7.05
C GLU A 186 -11.67 -18.16 8.48
N ASP A 187 -10.72 -18.98 8.91
CA ASP A 187 -10.04 -18.83 10.20
C ASP A 187 -9.09 -17.63 10.22
N VAL A 188 -8.79 -17.12 11.41
CA VAL A 188 -7.80 -16.06 11.59
C VAL A 188 -6.41 -16.58 11.27
N ARG A 189 -5.76 -15.97 10.29
CA ARG A 189 -4.35 -16.22 9.97
C ARG A 189 -3.46 -15.23 10.68
N ARG A 190 -2.32 -15.73 11.19
CA ARG A 190 -1.34 -14.93 11.95
C ARG A 190 0.05 -15.21 11.44
N TYR A 191 0.79 -14.16 11.17
CA TYR A 191 2.17 -14.23 10.70
C TYR A 191 3.06 -13.34 11.54
N CYS A 192 4.28 -13.80 11.75
CA CYS A 192 5.35 -12.96 12.28
C CYS A 192 6.50 -13.00 11.27
N SER A 193 6.95 -11.86 10.83
CA SER A 193 7.97 -11.73 9.81
C SER A 193 9.05 -10.73 10.20
N LEU A 194 10.25 -10.93 9.67
CA LEU A 194 11.32 -9.94 9.74
C LEU A 194 10.98 -8.78 8.81
N LYS A 195 11.09 -7.56 9.33
CA LYS A 195 10.99 -6.33 8.54
C LYS A 195 12.24 -5.50 8.79
N THR A 196 13.05 -5.30 7.78
CA THR A 196 14.31 -4.58 7.92
C THR A 196 14.55 -3.66 6.75
N SER A 197 15.19 -2.54 7.02
CA SER A 197 15.71 -1.64 6.01
C SER A 197 17.07 -1.13 6.50
N SER A 198 18.11 -1.42 5.75
CA SER A 198 19.48 -1.03 6.10
C SER A 198 20.10 -0.24 4.96
N ARG A 199 20.79 0.84 5.30
CA ARG A 199 21.46 1.69 4.32
C ARG A 199 22.87 2.01 4.77
N PHE A 200 23.81 1.74 3.89
CA PHE A 200 25.22 2.09 4.03
C PHE A 200 25.57 3.09 2.93
N SER A 201 26.03 4.27 3.29
CA SER A 201 26.35 5.29 2.29
C SER A 201 27.75 5.83 2.50
N TYR A 202 28.49 5.94 1.39
CA TYR A 202 29.81 6.51 1.34
C TYR A 202 29.84 7.75 0.46
N GLN A 203 30.23 8.89 1.05
CA GLN A 203 30.34 10.17 0.37
C GLN A 203 31.76 10.40 -0.01
N PHE A 204 32.14 10.27 -1.29
CA PHE A 204 33.46 10.52 -1.81
C PHE A 204 33.85 11.99 -1.65
N ASN A 205 32.88 12.87 -1.97
CA ASN A 205 33.01 14.33 -1.82
C ASN A 205 31.58 14.94 -1.75
N LYS A 206 31.50 16.30 -1.74
CA LYS A 206 30.20 17.00 -1.65
C LYS A 206 29.22 16.71 -2.80
N LYS A 207 29.74 16.17 -3.92
CA LYS A 207 29.02 15.98 -5.18
C LYS A 207 28.83 14.51 -5.55
N GLN A 208 29.44 13.56 -4.82
CA GLN A 208 29.46 12.15 -5.21
C GLN A 208 29.21 11.26 -3.99
N GLN A 209 28.26 10.35 -4.11
CA GLN A 209 27.87 9.41 -3.08
C GLN A 209 27.58 8.04 -3.68
N LEU A 210 27.92 6.99 -2.96
CA LEU A 210 27.52 5.62 -3.20
C LEU A 210 26.67 5.14 -2.02
N ALA A 211 25.55 4.50 -2.28
CA ALA A 211 24.67 3.96 -1.25
C ALA A 211 24.29 2.52 -1.56
N LEU A 212 24.51 1.63 -0.59
CA LEU A 212 24.00 0.27 -0.57
C LEU A 212 22.75 0.23 0.31
N THR A 213 21.63 -0.27 -0.21
CA THR A 213 20.40 -0.46 0.54
C THR A 213 20.02 -1.94 0.53
N ALA A 214 19.60 -2.46 1.66
CA ALA A 214 19.08 -3.82 1.80
C ALA A 214 17.78 -3.78 2.61
N ASP A 215 16.69 -4.27 2.01
CA ASP A 215 15.36 -4.26 2.56
C ASP A 215 14.77 -5.67 2.56
N ALA A 216 14.01 -6.00 3.59
CA ALA A 216 13.17 -7.19 3.64
C ALA A 216 11.81 -6.84 4.23
N GLY A 217 10.76 -7.43 3.70
CA GLY A 217 9.40 -7.21 4.16
C GLY A 217 8.43 -8.25 3.63
N VAL A 218 7.18 -8.11 4.06
CA VAL A 218 6.06 -8.98 3.68
C VAL A 218 4.88 -8.09 3.32
N ASN A 219 4.16 -8.46 2.26
CA ASN A 219 2.92 -7.82 1.85
C ASN A 219 1.80 -8.86 1.82
N GLN A 220 0.65 -8.50 2.35
CA GLN A 220 -0.56 -9.34 2.25
C GLN A 220 -1.14 -9.25 0.84
N PRO A 221 -1.72 -10.36 0.31
CA PRO A 221 -2.51 -10.30 -0.91
C PRO A 221 -3.70 -9.35 -0.76
N ASP A 222 -4.05 -8.69 -1.85
CA ASP A 222 -5.25 -7.86 -1.92
C ASP A 222 -6.52 -8.72 -1.83
N ILE A 223 -7.59 -8.15 -1.25
CA ILE A 223 -8.89 -8.84 -1.13
C ILE A 223 -9.43 -9.29 -2.49
N SER A 224 -9.16 -8.55 -3.55
CA SER A 224 -9.59 -8.87 -4.90
C SER A 224 -8.98 -10.17 -5.45
N TYR A 225 -7.83 -10.59 -4.93
CA TYR A 225 -7.18 -11.86 -5.25
C TYR A 225 -7.62 -13.01 -4.34
N MET A 226 -8.23 -12.68 -3.20
CA MET A 226 -8.66 -13.66 -2.20
C MET A 226 -10.16 -13.98 -2.29
N ASN A 227 -10.94 -13.16 -2.98
CA ASN A 227 -12.37 -13.37 -3.14
C ASN A 227 -12.65 -14.62 -3.98
N ASN A 228 -13.23 -15.65 -3.38
CA ASN A 228 -13.52 -16.93 -4.02
C ASN A 228 -14.88 -16.99 -4.75
N VAL A 229 -15.57 -15.88 -4.84
CA VAL A 229 -16.84 -15.79 -5.57
C VAL A 229 -16.57 -15.48 -7.03
N ASP A 230 -17.33 -16.12 -7.91
CA ASP A 230 -17.29 -15.87 -9.35
C ASP A 230 -17.79 -14.46 -9.65
N GLN A 231 -16.97 -13.72 -10.38
CA GLN A 231 -17.28 -12.37 -10.83
C GLN A 231 -17.22 -12.34 -12.34
N THR A 232 -18.33 -12.09 -13.01
CA THR A 232 -18.37 -11.92 -14.45
C THR A 232 -17.61 -10.65 -14.84
N VAL A 233 -16.56 -10.81 -15.63
CA VAL A 233 -15.81 -9.69 -16.21
C VAL A 233 -16.43 -9.32 -17.56
N ASP A 234 -16.70 -10.32 -18.37
CA ASP A 234 -17.43 -10.26 -19.64
C ASP A 234 -18.07 -11.64 -19.90
N PHE A 235 -18.68 -11.84 -21.07
CA PHE A 235 -19.38 -13.11 -21.40
C PHE A 235 -18.44 -14.32 -21.58
N LEU A 236 -17.14 -14.10 -21.66
CA LEU A 236 -16.12 -15.13 -21.84
C LEU A 236 -15.19 -15.26 -20.63
N GLN A 237 -15.28 -14.34 -19.66
CA GLN A 237 -14.32 -14.30 -18.58
C GLN A 237 -15.04 -14.21 -17.21
N ILE A 238 -14.73 -15.20 -16.39
CA ILE A 238 -15.10 -15.22 -14.97
C ILE A 238 -13.82 -15.07 -14.15
N LYS A 239 -13.81 -14.13 -13.24
CA LYS A 239 -12.71 -13.93 -12.29
C LYS A 239 -13.08 -14.59 -10.97
N ARG A 240 -12.19 -15.45 -10.47
CA ARG A 240 -12.26 -16.04 -9.13
C ARG A 240 -10.93 -15.88 -8.43
N GLY A 241 -10.94 -15.43 -7.18
CA GLY A 241 -9.75 -15.35 -6.33
C GLY A 241 -9.48 -16.66 -5.60
N ASN A 242 -8.33 -16.72 -4.93
CA ASN A 242 -7.94 -17.85 -4.08
C ASN A 242 -7.80 -17.38 -2.63
N PRO A 243 -8.68 -17.79 -1.68
CA PRO A 243 -8.61 -17.40 -0.28
C PRO A 243 -7.38 -17.97 0.46
N PHE A 244 -6.68 -18.94 -0.15
CA PHE A 244 -5.52 -19.62 0.45
C PHE A 244 -4.18 -19.07 -0.01
N LEU A 245 -4.16 -17.87 -0.61
CA LEU A 245 -2.91 -17.22 -1.00
C LEU A 245 -2.01 -16.98 0.21
N ASP A 246 -0.73 -17.26 0.04
CA ASP A 246 0.30 -16.93 1.02
C ASP A 246 0.73 -15.47 0.91
N ASP A 247 1.33 -14.93 1.98
CA ASP A 247 1.90 -13.60 1.98
C ASP A 247 3.10 -13.51 1.03
N MET A 248 3.15 -12.44 0.26
CA MET A 248 4.28 -12.15 -0.62
C MET A 248 5.47 -11.65 0.21
N GLN A 249 6.61 -12.30 0.11
CA GLN A 249 7.85 -11.85 0.72
C GLN A 249 8.69 -11.08 -0.31
N LEU A 250 9.24 -9.97 0.11
CA LEU A 250 10.11 -9.12 -0.70
C LEU A 250 11.47 -9.01 -0.04
N TYR A 251 12.51 -9.31 -0.79
CA TYR A 251 13.90 -9.05 -0.44
C TYR A 251 14.51 -8.20 -1.54
N ASN A 252 15.10 -7.08 -1.17
CA ASN A 252 15.71 -6.15 -2.11
C ASN A 252 17.12 -5.75 -1.65
N ILE A 253 18.07 -5.76 -2.57
CA ILE A 253 19.39 -5.18 -2.40
C ILE A 253 19.68 -4.29 -3.59
N SER A 254 20.14 -3.06 -3.33
CA SER A 254 20.45 -2.11 -4.39
C SER A 254 21.69 -1.29 -4.05
N LEU A 255 22.52 -1.06 -5.06
CA LEU A 255 23.68 -0.18 -4.99
C LEU A 255 23.43 1.02 -5.90
N LEU A 256 23.37 2.22 -5.33
CA LEU A 256 23.04 3.44 -6.05
C LEU A 256 24.20 4.40 -5.98
N TYR A 257 24.72 4.78 -7.13
CA TYR A 257 25.66 5.90 -7.28
C TYR A 257 24.91 7.18 -7.64
N ASN A 258 25.26 8.28 -6.99
CA ASN A 258 24.78 9.63 -7.32
C ASN A 258 25.98 10.57 -7.43
N GLY A 259 26.11 11.26 -8.57
CA GLY A 259 27.24 12.14 -8.84
C GLY A 259 26.84 13.37 -9.65
N VAL A 260 27.39 14.54 -9.27
CA VAL A 260 27.20 15.81 -9.98
C VAL A 260 28.51 16.25 -10.61
N PHE A 261 28.55 16.34 -11.94
CA PHE A 261 29.70 16.70 -12.76
C PHE A 261 29.38 17.96 -13.56
N GLY A 262 29.73 19.12 -13.01
CA GLY A 262 29.36 20.41 -13.63
C GLY A 262 27.80 20.58 -13.67
N LYS A 263 27.25 20.56 -14.87
CA LYS A 263 25.78 20.62 -15.12
C LYS A 263 25.13 19.25 -15.28
N LEU A 264 25.93 18.19 -15.31
CA LEU A 264 25.46 16.82 -15.47
C LEU A 264 25.18 16.18 -14.10
N ASN A 265 24.01 15.63 -13.91
CA ASN A 265 23.66 14.82 -12.76
C ASN A 265 23.49 13.36 -13.20
N VAL A 266 24.28 12.45 -12.60
CA VAL A 266 24.29 11.02 -12.91
C VAL A 266 23.78 10.27 -11.70
N VAL A 267 22.70 9.48 -11.88
CA VAL A 267 22.14 8.60 -10.87
C VAL A 267 21.94 7.23 -11.49
N GLY A 268 22.47 6.19 -10.87
CA GLY A 268 22.31 4.83 -11.38
C GLY A 268 23.04 3.79 -10.55
N GLY A 269 22.71 2.54 -10.79
CA GLY A 269 23.34 1.38 -10.16
C GLY A 269 22.53 0.12 -10.27
N PRO A 270 23.14 -1.05 -9.98
CA PRO A 270 22.43 -2.33 -10.00
C PRO A 270 21.51 -2.50 -8.79
N GLY A 271 20.43 -3.23 -9.00
CA GLY A 271 19.52 -3.71 -7.96
C GLY A 271 19.12 -5.16 -8.24
N TYR A 272 18.87 -5.88 -7.18
CA TYR A 272 18.34 -7.25 -7.23
C TYR A 272 17.20 -7.40 -6.25
N SER A 273 16.07 -7.92 -6.73
CA SER A 273 14.88 -8.13 -5.92
C SER A 273 14.40 -9.56 -6.08
N ILE A 274 14.07 -10.19 -4.95
CA ILE A 274 13.45 -11.51 -4.90
C ILE A 274 12.03 -11.32 -4.36
N TYR A 275 11.06 -11.84 -5.09
CA TYR A 275 9.68 -11.95 -4.66
C TYR A 275 9.34 -13.43 -4.53
N THR A 276 8.87 -13.84 -3.34
CA THR A 276 8.33 -15.19 -3.15
C THR A 276 6.81 -15.09 -3.00
N HIS A 277 6.09 -16.13 -3.42
CA HIS A 277 4.62 -16.17 -3.40
C HIS A 277 3.96 -14.98 -4.15
N ASN A 278 4.57 -14.58 -5.26
CA ASN A 278 4.00 -13.54 -6.09
C ASN A 278 2.67 -14.02 -6.71
N VAL A 279 1.65 -13.17 -6.62
CA VAL A 279 0.32 -13.49 -7.14
C VAL A 279 0.27 -13.17 -8.63
N SER A 280 -0.13 -14.16 -9.45
CA SER A 280 -0.40 -13.98 -10.89
C SER A 280 -1.73 -14.60 -11.26
N PRO A 281 -2.47 -14.02 -12.20
CA PRO A 281 -3.68 -14.64 -12.72
C PRO A 281 -3.32 -15.90 -13.54
N ILE A 282 -4.15 -16.92 -13.42
CA ILE A 282 -4.11 -18.12 -14.24
C ILE A 282 -5.39 -18.15 -15.06
N TYR A 283 -5.28 -18.38 -16.36
CA TYR A 283 -6.42 -18.47 -17.27
C TYR A 283 -6.66 -19.95 -17.61
N TYR A 284 -7.91 -20.35 -17.47
CA TYR A 284 -8.40 -21.66 -17.88
C TYR A 284 -9.41 -21.46 -19.01
N LEU A 285 -9.37 -22.33 -20.00
CA LEU A 285 -10.42 -22.45 -21.01
C LEU A 285 -11.31 -23.61 -20.57
N GLU A 286 -12.57 -23.35 -20.39
CA GLU A 286 -13.63 -24.38 -20.16
C GLU A 286 -14.38 -24.66 -21.44
#